data_a2b50443d4e45cddf6114140665c6949
#
_entry.id   a2b50443d4e45cddf6114140665c6949
#
_cell.length_a   1.000
_cell.length_b   1.000
_cell.length_c   1.000
_cell.angle_alpha   90.00
_cell.angle_beta   90.00
_cell.angle_gamma   90.00
#
_symmetry.space_group_name_H-M   'P 1'
#
loop_
_entity.id
_entity.type
_entity.pdbx_description
1 polymer ?
#
loop_
_entity_poly.entity_id
_entity_poly.type
_entity_poly.pdbx_seq_one_letter_code
_entity_poly.pdbx_strand_id
1 'polypeptide(L)'
;MPSAAHVETIRRIASTRMPTRWGAFQTLAFERQTPGGNRPVETALVMTMGDIIRGAPLVRIHSQCLTSEVFGALRCDCSDQLEIAMRAIADEGCGLLIYEHQEGRGIGLMAKLRAYSLQDAGLDTVQANEALGFMADCRGFGLPAAILRDLGVNRVRLLSNNPAKSRALADAGIEVVAQVRCEAVANPHSLSYLRCKKVKMGHTLGLAASTQDDPPFADIETAVGELKAGHIIVVVDDEDRENEGDLTIAAELITPDAITFMATHGRGLICLAMEGGRCDELQLPPMAPDNTALGGTAFTVSIDVKGRGVTTGICSYDRAQTIRAAVDPRNCAEDFGRPGHVFPLRARDGGVLERRGQTEAAVDLARIAGLYPAGVICEIVNDDGTMSRLPDLIRFCRKHNLVMVTVADLARYRLETSDEESLALLNALCA
;
A
#
# COMPACT_ATOMS: atom_id res chain seq x y z
N MET A 1 -46.35 -34.71 -7.26
CA MET A 1 -46.56 -33.35 -7.79
C MET A 1 -45.21 -32.69 -7.81
N PRO A 2 -44.61 -32.28 -8.95
CA PRO A 2 -43.37 -31.56 -8.94
C PRO A 2 -43.61 -30.16 -8.34
N SER A 3 -42.77 -29.79 -7.39
CA SER A 3 -42.70 -28.46 -6.77
C SER A 3 -42.62 -27.40 -7.85
N ALA A 4 -43.56 -26.46 -7.84
CA ALA A 4 -43.52 -25.29 -8.72
C ALA A 4 -42.21 -24.55 -8.49
N ALA A 5 -41.31 -24.55 -9.47
CA ALA A 5 -40.11 -23.74 -9.49
C ALA A 5 -40.55 -22.28 -9.34
N HIS A 6 -40.24 -21.68 -8.19
CA HIS A 6 -40.47 -20.25 -7.96
C HIS A 6 -39.60 -19.47 -8.93
N VAL A 7 -40.23 -18.91 -9.95
CA VAL A 7 -39.56 -18.06 -10.97
C VAL A 7 -39.17 -16.76 -10.28
N GLU A 8 -37.85 -16.56 -10.10
CA GLU A 8 -37.31 -15.27 -9.69
C GLU A 8 -37.70 -14.22 -10.74
N THR A 9 -38.42 -13.18 -10.34
CA THR A 9 -38.88 -12.16 -11.27
C THR A 9 -37.95 -10.95 -11.17
N ILE A 10 -37.23 -10.71 -12.26
CA ILE A 10 -36.47 -9.45 -12.45
C ILE A 10 -37.37 -8.45 -13.17
N ARG A 11 -37.31 -7.18 -12.77
CA ARG A 11 -38.11 -6.11 -13.35
C ARG A 11 -37.25 -4.88 -13.65
N ARG A 12 -37.34 -4.36 -14.87
CA ARG A 12 -36.77 -3.06 -15.22
C ARG A 12 -37.72 -1.96 -14.74
N ILE A 13 -37.22 -1.07 -13.84
CA ILE A 13 -38.02 -0.03 -13.19
C ILE A 13 -37.94 1.27 -13.97
N ALA A 14 -36.76 1.63 -14.47
CA ALA A 14 -36.52 2.87 -15.17
C ALA A 14 -35.48 2.73 -16.26
N SER A 15 -35.53 3.65 -17.21
CA SER A 15 -34.53 3.77 -18.28
C SER A 15 -34.35 5.25 -18.62
N THR A 16 -33.12 5.76 -18.55
CA THR A 16 -32.80 7.16 -18.81
C THR A 16 -31.42 7.33 -19.43
N ARG A 17 -31.20 8.44 -20.14
CA ARG A 17 -29.89 8.81 -20.63
C ARG A 17 -29.12 9.59 -19.58
N MET A 18 -27.90 9.16 -19.26
CA MET A 18 -27.06 9.79 -18.26
C MET A 18 -25.75 10.27 -18.90
N PRO A 19 -25.55 11.58 -19.07
CA PRO A 19 -24.27 12.13 -19.47
C PRO A 19 -23.28 12.05 -18.27
N THR A 20 -22.09 11.56 -18.54
CA THR A 20 -21.01 11.45 -17.55
C THR A 20 -19.73 12.08 -18.10
N ARG A 21 -18.71 12.23 -17.27
CA ARG A 21 -17.38 12.70 -17.72
C ARG A 21 -16.70 11.75 -18.72
N TRP A 22 -17.16 10.50 -18.81
CA TRP A 22 -16.64 9.50 -19.78
C TRP A 22 -17.50 9.34 -21.03
N GLY A 23 -18.62 10.02 -21.11
CA GLY A 23 -19.56 9.95 -22.22
C GLY A 23 -21.00 9.78 -21.79
N ALA A 24 -21.91 9.59 -22.75
CA ALA A 24 -23.33 9.41 -22.50
C ALA A 24 -23.70 7.93 -22.46
N PHE A 25 -24.16 7.47 -21.31
CA PHE A 25 -24.64 6.11 -21.09
C PHE A 25 -26.18 6.05 -21.10
N GLN A 26 -26.73 4.92 -21.55
CA GLN A 26 -28.10 4.56 -21.24
C GLN A 26 -28.09 3.88 -19.87
N THR A 27 -28.81 4.44 -18.89
CA THR A 27 -28.88 3.93 -17.53
C THR A 27 -30.22 3.26 -17.29
N LEU A 28 -30.18 2.02 -16.80
CA LEU A 28 -31.33 1.19 -16.49
C LEU A 28 -31.34 0.87 -15.01
N ALA A 29 -32.50 0.89 -14.37
CA ALA A 29 -32.67 0.45 -12.99
C ALA A 29 -33.42 -0.89 -12.96
N PHE A 30 -32.89 -1.84 -12.20
CA PHE A 30 -33.46 -3.18 -12.04
C PHE A 30 -33.77 -3.49 -10.59
N GLU A 31 -34.86 -4.24 -10.38
CA GLU A 31 -35.23 -4.86 -9.12
C GLU A 31 -35.40 -6.37 -9.28
N ARG A 32 -34.98 -7.13 -8.27
CA ARG A 32 -35.29 -8.54 -8.13
C ARG A 32 -36.00 -8.80 -6.82
N GLN A 33 -37.18 -9.39 -6.88
CA GLN A 33 -37.90 -9.88 -5.71
C GLN A 33 -37.64 -11.37 -5.53
N THR A 34 -37.24 -11.77 -4.32
CA THR A 34 -37.10 -13.17 -3.96
C THR A 34 -38.48 -13.71 -3.54
N PRO A 35 -38.94 -14.85 -4.08
CA PRO A 35 -40.18 -15.47 -3.66
C PRO A 35 -40.16 -15.80 -2.18
N GLY A 36 -41.21 -15.38 -1.43
CA GLY A 36 -41.34 -15.68 -0.01
C GLY A 36 -41.37 -14.46 0.93
N GLY A 37 -41.28 -13.23 0.42
CA GLY A 37 -41.62 -12.00 1.14
C GLY A 37 -40.74 -11.53 2.29
N ASN A 38 -39.71 -12.29 2.70
CA ASN A 38 -38.91 -11.98 3.90
C ASN A 38 -37.45 -11.58 3.59
N ARG A 39 -37.07 -11.41 2.32
CA ARG A 39 -35.75 -10.89 1.95
C ARG A 39 -35.91 -9.50 1.33
N PRO A 40 -34.96 -8.59 1.57
CA PRO A 40 -34.97 -7.27 0.97
C PRO A 40 -34.94 -7.38 -0.57
N VAL A 41 -35.63 -6.44 -1.23
CA VAL A 41 -35.56 -6.29 -2.70
C VAL A 41 -34.11 -6.00 -3.10
N GLU A 42 -33.55 -6.80 -3.97
CA GLU A 42 -32.23 -6.52 -4.55
C GLU A 42 -32.37 -5.53 -5.68
N THR A 43 -31.50 -4.53 -5.74
CA THR A 43 -31.51 -3.50 -6.77
C THR A 43 -30.15 -3.35 -7.42
N ALA A 44 -30.14 -2.99 -8.71
CA ALA A 44 -28.94 -2.66 -9.44
C ALA A 44 -29.18 -1.55 -10.46
N LEU A 45 -28.15 -0.73 -10.68
CA LEU A 45 -28.07 0.18 -11.81
C LEU A 45 -27.22 -0.44 -12.90
N VAL A 46 -27.66 -0.32 -14.16
CA VAL A 46 -26.91 -0.78 -15.31
C VAL A 46 -26.64 0.40 -16.23
N MET A 47 -25.38 0.66 -16.50
CA MET A 47 -24.96 1.69 -17.44
C MET A 47 -24.48 1.01 -18.72
N THR A 48 -25.12 1.27 -19.86
CA THR A 48 -24.80 0.65 -21.14
C THR A 48 -24.34 1.68 -22.16
N MET A 49 -23.44 1.28 -23.03
CA MET A 49 -22.99 2.07 -24.19
C MET A 49 -22.91 1.17 -25.42
N GLY A 50 -23.33 1.68 -26.57
CA GLY A 50 -23.29 0.98 -27.84
C GLY A 50 -24.23 -0.22 -27.99
N ASP A 51 -24.00 -1.07 -28.96
CA ASP A 51 -24.79 -2.30 -29.24
C ASP A 51 -24.24 -3.47 -28.41
N ILE A 52 -24.80 -3.67 -27.21
CA ILE A 52 -24.38 -4.70 -26.27
C ILE A 52 -24.84 -6.11 -26.62
N ILE A 53 -25.68 -6.28 -27.64
CA ILE A 53 -26.23 -7.59 -28.02
C ILE A 53 -25.31 -8.29 -29.04
N ARG A 54 -24.64 -7.51 -29.88
CA ARG A 54 -23.75 -8.06 -30.90
C ARG A 54 -22.36 -8.37 -30.32
N GLY A 55 -21.89 -9.57 -30.52
CA GLY A 55 -20.55 -10.00 -30.12
C GLY A 55 -20.43 -10.37 -28.66
N ALA A 56 -19.37 -9.92 -28.01
CA ALA A 56 -19.08 -10.11 -26.59
C ALA A 56 -18.68 -8.76 -25.97
N PRO A 57 -19.67 -7.97 -25.48
CA PRO A 57 -19.40 -6.65 -24.91
C PRO A 57 -18.50 -6.74 -23.67
N LEU A 58 -17.79 -5.64 -23.37
CA LEU A 58 -17.06 -5.50 -22.13
C LEU A 58 -18.05 -5.33 -20.96
N VAL A 59 -17.96 -6.18 -19.93
CA VAL A 59 -18.87 -6.18 -18.79
C VAL A 59 -18.12 -6.00 -17.49
N ARG A 60 -18.52 -5.03 -16.69
CA ARG A 60 -18.11 -4.86 -15.30
C ARG A 60 -19.28 -5.12 -14.35
N ILE A 61 -19.12 -6.06 -13.43
CA ILE A 61 -19.97 -6.18 -12.24
C ILE A 61 -19.27 -5.47 -11.10
N HIS A 62 -19.88 -4.42 -10.56
CA HIS A 62 -19.28 -3.57 -9.53
C HIS A 62 -20.16 -3.56 -8.29
N SER A 63 -19.59 -3.93 -7.14
CA SER A 63 -20.26 -3.85 -5.85
C SER A 63 -19.93 -2.49 -5.22
N GLN A 64 -20.95 -1.80 -4.74
CA GLN A 64 -20.86 -0.48 -4.10
C GLN A 64 -19.77 -0.41 -3.03
N CYS A 65 -19.07 0.71 -2.99
CA CYS A 65 -18.11 1.07 -1.94
C CYS A 65 -18.20 2.56 -1.63
N LEU A 66 -19.18 2.93 -0.79
CA LEU A 66 -19.47 4.33 -0.47
C LEU A 66 -18.25 5.08 0.05
N THR A 67 -17.44 4.43 0.90
CA THR A 67 -16.25 5.06 1.50
C THR A 67 -15.20 5.44 0.45
N SER A 68 -14.95 4.60 -0.55
CA SER A 68 -13.99 4.88 -1.60
C SER A 68 -14.55 5.77 -2.70
N GLU A 69 -15.76 5.47 -3.17
CA GLU A 69 -16.34 6.12 -4.35
C GLU A 69 -16.86 7.53 -4.08
N VAL A 70 -17.33 7.80 -2.85
CA VAL A 70 -17.90 9.10 -2.46
C VAL A 70 -16.95 9.90 -1.59
N PHE A 71 -16.29 9.26 -0.61
CA PHE A 71 -15.43 9.94 0.36
C PHE A 71 -13.94 9.82 0.05
N GLY A 72 -13.55 9.12 -1.04
CA GLY A 72 -12.15 9.00 -1.47
C GLY A 72 -11.26 8.20 -0.50
N ALA A 73 -11.84 7.26 0.29
CA ALA A 73 -11.06 6.45 1.20
C ALA A 73 -10.04 5.58 0.45
N LEU A 74 -8.78 5.64 0.88
CA LEU A 74 -7.63 4.98 0.23
C LEU A 74 -7.42 3.51 0.67
N ARG A 75 -8.24 3.00 1.60
CA ARG A 75 -8.13 1.61 2.15
C ARG A 75 -8.44 0.50 1.15
N CYS A 76 -8.96 0.84 -0.03
CA CYS A 76 -9.26 -0.11 -1.10
C CYS A 76 -9.15 0.54 -2.48
N ASP A 77 -9.21 -0.27 -3.51
CA ASP A 77 -9.09 0.09 -4.93
C ASP A 77 -10.45 0.24 -5.65
N CYS A 78 -11.57 0.37 -4.91
CA CYS A 78 -12.91 0.31 -5.52
C CYS A 78 -13.21 1.49 -6.43
N SER A 79 -12.88 2.72 -6.01
CA SER A 79 -13.06 3.93 -6.83
C SER A 79 -12.26 3.85 -8.14
N ASP A 80 -10.99 3.45 -8.05
CA ASP A 80 -10.12 3.32 -9.22
C ASP A 80 -10.63 2.25 -10.18
N GLN A 81 -11.10 1.11 -9.66
CA GLN A 81 -11.69 0.05 -10.48
C GLN A 81 -12.98 0.51 -11.19
N LEU A 82 -13.78 1.36 -10.55
CA LEU A 82 -14.96 1.95 -11.17
C LEU A 82 -14.55 2.89 -12.31
N GLU A 83 -13.57 3.75 -12.08
CA GLU A 83 -13.05 4.67 -13.10
C GLU A 83 -12.44 3.93 -14.29
N ILE A 84 -11.59 2.92 -14.04
CA ILE A 84 -11.00 2.06 -15.09
C ILE A 84 -12.11 1.43 -15.94
N ALA A 85 -13.16 0.91 -15.31
CA ALA A 85 -14.25 0.26 -16.02
C ALA A 85 -15.06 1.23 -16.88
N MET A 86 -15.40 2.40 -16.33
CA MET A 86 -16.17 3.42 -17.07
C MET A 86 -15.37 3.97 -18.26
N ARG A 87 -14.07 4.18 -18.08
CA ARG A 87 -13.17 4.62 -19.15
C ARG A 87 -13.03 3.55 -20.23
N ALA A 88 -12.76 2.29 -19.86
CA ALA A 88 -12.59 1.19 -20.82
C ALA A 88 -13.85 0.97 -21.67
N ILE A 89 -15.05 1.03 -21.07
CA ILE A 89 -16.31 0.91 -21.81
C ILE A 89 -16.50 2.10 -22.77
N ALA A 90 -16.14 3.31 -22.35
CA ALA A 90 -16.25 4.50 -23.19
C ALA A 90 -15.26 4.49 -24.35
N ASP A 91 -14.02 4.08 -24.12
CA ASP A 91 -12.98 3.98 -25.15
C ASP A 91 -13.33 2.93 -26.22
N GLU A 92 -13.94 1.80 -25.81
CA GLU A 92 -14.44 0.80 -26.77
C GLU A 92 -15.75 1.23 -27.45
N GLY A 93 -16.49 2.19 -26.88
CA GLY A 93 -17.81 2.60 -27.37
C GLY A 93 -18.89 1.52 -27.24
N CYS A 94 -18.59 0.37 -26.61
CA CYS A 94 -19.51 -0.76 -26.43
C CYS A 94 -19.22 -1.51 -25.13
N GLY A 95 -20.23 -1.63 -24.27
CA GLY A 95 -20.12 -2.38 -23.03
C GLY A 95 -21.17 -1.99 -22.01
N LEU A 96 -21.08 -2.62 -20.83
CA LEU A 96 -22.00 -2.32 -19.73
C LEU A 96 -21.32 -2.48 -18.35
N LEU A 97 -21.74 -1.63 -17.43
CA LEU A 97 -21.40 -1.70 -16.01
C LEU A 97 -22.68 -2.01 -15.22
N ILE A 98 -22.64 -3.08 -14.42
CA ILE A 98 -23.72 -3.43 -13.47
C ILE A 98 -23.25 -3.04 -12.08
N TYR A 99 -23.89 -2.05 -11.47
CA TYR A 99 -23.59 -1.52 -10.16
C TYR A 99 -24.59 -2.06 -9.14
N GLU A 100 -24.09 -2.86 -8.18
CA GLU A 100 -24.90 -3.55 -7.18
C GLU A 100 -24.74 -2.90 -5.79
N HIS A 101 -25.84 -2.78 -5.05
CA HIS A 101 -25.86 -2.29 -3.68
C HIS A 101 -25.39 -3.34 -2.66
N GLN A 102 -24.21 -3.93 -2.85
CA GLN A 102 -23.61 -4.93 -1.97
C GLN A 102 -22.37 -4.37 -1.24
N GLU A 103 -22.59 -3.33 -0.40
CA GLU A 103 -21.56 -2.65 0.38
C GLU A 103 -20.84 -3.61 1.32
N GLY A 104 -19.50 -3.39 1.51
CA GLY A 104 -18.69 -4.13 2.46
C GLY A 104 -18.62 -5.63 2.16
N ARG A 105 -18.64 -6.06 0.90
CA ARG A 105 -18.75 -7.48 0.49
C ARG A 105 -20.05 -8.13 0.96
N GLY A 106 -21.14 -7.37 0.97
CA GLY A 106 -22.48 -7.84 1.35
C GLY A 106 -22.81 -7.77 2.84
N ILE A 107 -21.88 -7.30 3.70
CA ILE A 107 -22.14 -7.14 5.15
C ILE A 107 -22.76 -5.78 5.50
N GLY A 108 -22.79 -4.85 4.54
CA GLY A 108 -23.32 -3.50 4.71
C GLY A 108 -22.34 -2.51 5.31
N LEU A 109 -22.68 -1.20 5.20
CA LEU A 109 -21.79 -0.10 5.57
C LEU A 109 -21.41 -0.11 7.06
N MET A 110 -22.36 -0.34 7.96
CA MET A 110 -22.10 -0.25 9.40
C MET A 110 -21.18 -1.40 9.87
N ALA A 111 -21.37 -2.60 9.36
CA ALA A 111 -20.49 -3.73 9.67
C ALA A 111 -19.09 -3.51 9.07
N LYS A 112 -19.01 -2.94 7.86
CA LYS A 112 -17.73 -2.56 7.23
C LYS A 112 -16.94 -1.54 8.08
N LEU A 113 -17.58 -0.53 8.65
CA LEU A 113 -16.91 0.45 9.52
C LEU A 113 -16.41 -0.20 10.82
N ARG A 114 -17.17 -1.16 11.39
CA ARG A 114 -16.70 -1.97 12.52
C ARG A 114 -15.49 -2.86 12.13
N ALA A 115 -15.53 -3.45 10.93
CA ALA A 115 -14.39 -4.21 10.42
C ALA A 115 -13.15 -3.32 10.24
N TYR A 116 -13.30 -2.06 9.83
CA TYR A 116 -12.20 -1.09 9.79
C TYR A 116 -11.59 -0.83 11.17
N SER A 117 -12.40 -0.66 12.23
CA SER A 117 -11.88 -0.52 13.59
C SER A 117 -11.09 -1.75 14.06
N LEU A 118 -11.50 -2.95 13.66
CA LEU A 118 -10.76 -4.18 13.95
C LEU A 118 -9.45 -4.27 13.13
N GLN A 119 -9.46 -3.77 11.90
CA GLN A 119 -8.23 -3.67 11.08
C GLN A 119 -7.26 -2.65 11.66
N ASP A 120 -7.73 -1.53 12.22
CA ASP A 120 -6.90 -0.57 12.94
C ASP A 120 -6.26 -1.18 14.21
N ALA A 121 -6.88 -2.24 14.76
CA ALA A 121 -6.36 -3.04 15.86
C ALA A 121 -5.46 -4.22 15.40
N GLY A 122 -5.13 -4.31 14.08
CA GLY A 122 -4.17 -5.28 13.54
C GLY A 122 -4.76 -6.50 12.82
N LEU A 123 -6.09 -6.66 12.77
CA LEU A 123 -6.69 -7.76 12.00
C LEU A 123 -6.66 -7.48 10.49
N ASP A 124 -6.49 -8.52 9.67
CA ASP A 124 -6.72 -8.36 8.23
C ASP A 124 -8.22 -8.33 7.87
N THR A 125 -8.52 -8.00 6.60
CA THR A 125 -9.91 -7.83 6.15
C THR A 125 -10.78 -9.09 6.30
N VAL A 126 -10.20 -10.29 6.18
CA VAL A 126 -10.93 -11.56 6.32
C VAL A 126 -11.17 -11.85 7.81
N GLN A 127 -10.11 -11.75 8.61
CA GLN A 127 -10.19 -11.92 10.07
C GLN A 127 -11.16 -10.94 10.73
N ALA A 128 -11.17 -9.68 10.28
CA ALA A 128 -12.10 -8.67 10.78
C ALA A 128 -13.56 -9.02 10.48
N ASN A 129 -13.87 -9.56 9.28
CA ASN A 129 -15.22 -10.02 8.95
C ASN A 129 -15.62 -11.25 9.78
N GLU A 130 -14.72 -12.22 9.92
CA GLU A 130 -14.95 -13.43 10.72
C GLU A 130 -15.16 -13.12 12.20
N ALA A 131 -14.39 -12.18 12.77
CA ALA A 131 -14.57 -11.71 14.15
C ALA A 131 -15.93 -11.03 14.39
N LEU A 132 -16.54 -10.48 13.33
CA LEU A 132 -17.91 -9.94 13.36
C LEU A 132 -18.99 -10.97 13.04
N GLY A 133 -18.64 -12.25 12.85
CA GLY A 133 -19.55 -13.35 12.56
C GLY A 133 -19.98 -13.45 11.10
N PHE A 134 -19.27 -12.82 10.16
CA PHE A 134 -19.56 -12.87 8.72
C PHE A 134 -18.59 -13.80 8.01
N MET A 135 -19.00 -14.31 6.85
CA MET A 135 -18.07 -14.96 5.91
C MET A 135 -17.11 -13.92 5.29
N ALA A 136 -15.98 -14.39 4.78
CA ALA A 136 -15.00 -13.56 4.08
C ALA A 136 -15.60 -12.75 2.90
N ASP A 137 -16.58 -13.33 2.20
CA ASP A 137 -17.37 -12.70 1.14
C ASP A 137 -18.82 -13.19 1.19
N CYS A 138 -19.76 -12.28 1.47
CA CYS A 138 -21.19 -12.54 1.55
C CYS A 138 -21.95 -12.15 0.29
N ARG A 139 -21.25 -11.75 -0.80
CA ARG A 139 -21.90 -11.28 -2.04
C ARG A 139 -22.51 -12.42 -2.82
N GLY A 140 -23.67 -12.12 -3.43
CA GLY A 140 -24.29 -12.98 -4.45
C GLY A 140 -24.18 -12.33 -5.82
N PHE A 141 -23.88 -13.10 -6.85
CA PHE A 141 -23.77 -12.60 -8.24
C PHE A 141 -24.91 -13.11 -9.15
N GLY A 142 -26.00 -13.57 -8.56
CA GLY A 142 -27.19 -14.03 -9.31
C GLY A 142 -27.97 -12.91 -10.00
N LEU A 143 -28.06 -11.73 -9.37
CA LEU A 143 -28.74 -10.57 -9.96
C LEU A 143 -28.03 -10.07 -11.24
N PRO A 144 -26.71 -9.88 -11.31
CA PRO A 144 -26.03 -9.55 -12.57
C PRO A 144 -26.26 -10.56 -13.69
N ALA A 145 -26.26 -11.83 -13.39
CA ALA A 145 -26.51 -12.89 -14.38
C ALA A 145 -27.95 -12.81 -14.90
N ALA A 146 -28.94 -12.56 -14.04
CA ALA A 146 -30.34 -12.38 -14.44
C ALA A 146 -30.50 -11.12 -15.30
N ILE A 147 -29.84 -10.02 -14.98
CA ILE A 147 -29.83 -8.78 -15.76
C ILE A 147 -29.27 -9.01 -17.17
N LEU A 148 -28.13 -9.68 -17.28
CA LEU A 148 -27.51 -9.98 -18.59
C LEU A 148 -28.43 -10.80 -19.47
N ARG A 149 -29.15 -11.80 -18.90
CA ARG A 149 -30.14 -12.58 -19.62
C ARG A 149 -31.34 -11.73 -20.07
N ASP A 150 -31.88 -10.85 -19.23
CA ASP A 150 -32.98 -9.93 -19.57
C ASP A 150 -32.59 -8.99 -20.71
N LEU A 151 -31.31 -8.57 -20.73
CA LEU A 151 -30.75 -7.75 -21.80
C LEU A 151 -30.37 -8.52 -23.08
N GLY A 152 -30.50 -9.85 -23.09
CA GLY A 152 -30.13 -10.69 -24.21
C GLY A 152 -28.62 -10.88 -24.41
N VAL A 153 -27.82 -10.59 -23.36
CA VAL A 153 -26.34 -10.68 -23.39
C VAL A 153 -25.91 -12.04 -22.87
N ASN A 154 -25.59 -12.97 -23.81
CA ASN A 154 -25.22 -14.36 -23.48
C ASN A 154 -23.70 -14.60 -23.52
N ARG A 155 -22.92 -13.68 -24.09
CA ARG A 155 -21.46 -13.76 -24.23
C ARG A 155 -20.83 -12.46 -23.77
N VAL A 156 -19.77 -12.52 -22.97
CA VAL A 156 -19.17 -11.32 -22.37
C VAL A 156 -17.65 -11.41 -22.30
N ARG A 157 -16.97 -10.27 -22.38
CA ARG A 157 -15.61 -10.10 -21.86
C ARG A 157 -15.73 -9.48 -20.47
N LEU A 158 -15.39 -10.24 -19.45
CA LEU A 158 -15.59 -9.84 -18.06
C LEU A 158 -14.40 -9.05 -17.53
N LEU A 159 -14.60 -7.76 -17.22
CA LEU A 159 -13.60 -6.89 -16.59
C LEU A 159 -13.59 -7.16 -15.07
N SER A 160 -12.81 -8.14 -14.62
CA SER A 160 -12.78 -8.59 -13.23
C SER A 160 -11.56 -9.45 -12.93
N ASN A 161 -11.02 -9.32 -11.70
CA ASN A 161 -9.98 -10.17 -11.14
C ASN A 161 -10.55 -11.20 -10.15
N ASN A 162 -11.88 -11.19 -9.92
CA ASN A 162 -12.55 -12.09 -8.97
C ASN A 162 -13.08 -13.34 -9.69
N PRO A 163 -12.54 -14.55 -9.43
CA PRO A 163 -12.97 -15.80 -10.08
C PRO A 163 -14.41 -16.20 -9.73
N ALA A 164 -14.96 -15.75 -8.60
CA ALA A 164 -16.33 -16.05 -8.22
C ALA A 164 -17.35 -15.40 -9.17
N LYS A 165 -17.03 -14.23 -9.75
CA LYS A 165 -17.89 -13.57 -10.74
C LYS A 165 -17.94 -14.35 -12.05
N SER A 166 -16.80 -14.83 -12.53
CA SER A 166 -16.75 -15.68 -13.75
C SER A 166 -17.53 -16.97 -13.57
N ARG A 167 -17.37 -17.63 -12.42
CA ARG A 167 -18.12 -18.86 -12.10
C ARG A 167 -19.62 -18.62 -12.06
N ALA A 168 -20.05 -17.57 -11.36
CA ALA A 168 -21.48 -17.26 -11.26
C ALA A 168 -22.14 -16.95 -12.61
N LEU A 169 -21.42 -16.32 -13.55
CA LEU A 169 -21.90 -16.10 -14.91
C LEU A 169 -21.96 -17.40 -15.70
N ALA A 170 -20.93 -18.25 -15.62
CA ALA A 170 -20.90 -19.54 -16.29
C ALA A 170 -22.02 -20.48 -15.78
N ASP A 171 -22.22 -20.55 -14.46
CA ASP A 171 -23.30 -21.34 -13.83
C ASP A 171 -24.69 -20.86 -14.28
N ALA A 172 -24.80 -19.57 -14.61
CA ALA A 172 -26.01 -18.99 -15.16
C ALA A 172 -26.17 -19.13 -16.69
N GLY A 173 -25.24 -19.82 -17.36
CA GLY A 173 -25.25 -20.05 -18.80
C GLY A 173 -24.76 -18.88 -19.66
N ILE A 174 -24.02 -17.93 -19.06
CA ILE A 174 -23.40 -16.82 -19.78
C ILE A 174 -21.94 -17.18 -20.08
N GLU A 175 -21.58 -17.16 -21.35
CA GLU A 175 -20.20 -17.47 -21.80
C GLU A 175 -19.27 -16.29 -21.50
N VAL A 176 -18.27 -16.52 -20.66
CA VAL A 176 -17.16 -15.57 -20.43
C VAL A 176 -16.05 -15.91 -21.42
N VAL A 177 -16.04 -15.22 -22.56
CA VAL A 177 -15.09 -15.48 -23.66
C VAL A 177 -13.68 -14.98 -23.35
N ALA A 178 -13.55 -13.97 -22.47
CA ALA A 178 -12.29 -13.47 -21.97
C ALA A 178 -12.47 -12.82 -20.60
N GLN A 179 -11.47 -12.98 -19.75
CA GLN A 179 -11.35 -12.21 -18.51
C GLN A 179 -10.35 -11.08 -18.71
N VAL A 180 -10.81 -9.83 -18.57
CA VAL A 180 -10.00 -8.63 -18.73
C VAL A 180 -9.60 -8.15 -17.33
N ARG A 181 -8.33 -7.82 -17.14
CA ARG A 181 -7.83 -7.33 -15.86
C ARG A 181 -8.41 -5.96 -15.51
N CYS A 182 -8.75 -5.76 -14.25
CA CYS A 182 -9.22 -4.50 -13.70
C CYS A 182 -8.37 -4.20 -12.45
N GLU A 183 -7.17 -3.72 -12.67
CA GLU A 183 -6.18 -3.51 -11.62
C GLU A 183 -5.85 -2.02 -11.52
N ALA A 184 -6.04 -1.47 -10.34
CA ALA A 184 -5.57 -0.15 -9.98
C ALA A 184 -4.13 -0.25 -9.45
N VAL A 185 -3.39 0.83 -9.55
CA VAL A 185 -2.08 0.94 -8.89
C VAL A 185 -2.30 0.88 -7.39
N ALA A 186 -1.64 -0.06 -6.72
CA ALA A 186 -1.72 -0.17 -5.28
C ALA A 186 -1.11 1.07 -4.62
N ASN A 187 -1.80 1.60 -3.60
CA ASN A 187 -1.26 2.62 -2.70
C ASN A 187 -0.88 1.98 -1.36
N PRO A 188 -0.09 2.63 -0.49
CA PRO A 188 0.32 2.06 0.79
C PRO A 188 -0.83 1.57 1.67
N HIS A 189 -1.96 2.29 1.68
CA HIS A 189 -3.13 1.94 2.48
C HIS A 189 -3.95 0.79 1.90
N SER A 190 -3.91 0.56 0.57
CA SER A 190 -4.65 -0.51 -0.10
C SER A 190 -3.84 -1.80 -0.31
N LEU A 191 -2.52 -1.76 -0.14
CA LEU A 191 -1.63 -2.88 -0.47
C LEU A 191 -1.94 -4.13 0.36
N SER A 192 -2.10 -4.00 1.68
CA SER A 192 -2.46 -5.12 2.57
C SER A 192 -3.82 -5.72 2.20
N TYR A 193 -4.79 -4.87 1.86
CA TYR A 193 -6.10 -5.28 1.36
C TYR A 193 -6.00 -6.07 0.04
N LEU A 194 -5.18 -5.62 -0.90
CA LEU A 194 -4.97 -6.28 -2.19
C LEU A 194 -4.23 -7.62 -2.02
N ARG A 195 -3.21 -7.67 -1.15
CA ARG A 195 -2.52 -8.92 -0.77
C ARG A 195 -3.50 -9.93 -0.16
N CYS A 196 -4.35 -9.50 0.77
CA CYS A 196 -5.40 -10.34 1.35
C CYS A 196 -6.36 -10.89 0.28
N LYS A 197 -6.79 -10.06 -0.68
CA LYS A 197 -7.60 -10.50 -1.83
C LYS A 197 -6.91 -11.58 -2.65
N LYS A 198 -5.62 -11.44 -2.93
CA LYS A 198 -4.84 -12.42 -3.70
C LYS A 198 -4.68 -13.74 -2.96
N VAL A 199 -4.15 -13.68 -1.74
CA VAL A 199 -3.76 -14.87 -0.96
C VAL A 199 -4.98 -15.61 -0.41
N LYS A 200 -5.93 -14.90 0.21
CA LYS A 200 -7.05 -15.52 0.94
C LYS A 200 -8.33 -15.65 0.11
N MET A 201 -8.48 -14.88 -0.97
CA MET A 201 -9.71 -14.89 -1.78
C MET A 201 -9.49 -15.33 -3.23
N GLY A 202 -8.27 -15.75 -3.60
CA GLY A 202 -7.95 -16.30 -4.92
C GLY A 202 -8.13 -15.30 -6.09
N HIS A 203 -8.05 -13.98 -5.83
CA HIS A 203 -8.09 -12.99 -6.89
C HIS A 203 -6.86 -13.12 -7.78
N THR A 204 -7.07 -13.08 -9.09
CA THR A 204 -5.99 -13.01 -10.09
C THR A 204 -5.48 -11.58 -10.17
N LEU A 205 -4.77 -11.15 -9.13
CA LEU A 205 -4.11 -9.85 -9.10
C LEU A 205 -2.65 -10.05 -9.52
N GLY A 206 -2.15 -9.18 -10.38
CA GLY A 206 -0.77 -9.16 -10.85
C GLY A 206 0.27 -8.81 -9.78
N LEU A 207 -0.07 -8.99 -8.50
CA LEU A 207 0.86 -8.95 -7.37
C LEU A 207 1.80 -10.16 -7.41
N ALA A 208 2.46 -10.40 -8.53
CA ALA A 208 3.43 -11.47 -8.70
C ALA A 208 4.75 -10.88 -9.13
N ALA A 209 5.83 -11.45 -8.58
CA ALA A 209 7.23 -11.30 -8.99
C ALA A 209 7.48 -10.26 -10.11
N SER A 210 8.01 -9.11 -9.72
CA SER A 210 8.68 -8.07 -10.51
C SER A 210 8.53 -8.18 -12.04
N THR A 211 7.42 -7.66 -12.58
CA THR A 211 7.39 -7.12 -13.94
C THR A 211 7.60 -5.61 -13.86
N GLN A 212 8.16 -4.98 -14.89
CA GLN A 212 8.52 -3.55 -14.93
C GLN A 212 7.38 -2.55 -14.59
N ASP A 213 6.13 -3.04 -14.39
CA ASP A 213 4.93 -2.23 -14.10
C ASP A 213 4.45 -2.30 -12.63
N ASP A 214 5.01 -3.17 -11.77
CA ASP A 214 4.64 -3.22 -10.36
C ASP A 214 5.24 -2.04 -9.58
N PRO A 215 4.48 -1.40 -8.65
CA PRO A 215 5.10 -0.43 -7.75
C PRO A 215 6.20 -1.13 -6.94
N PRO A 216 7.34 -0.46 -6.72
CA PRO A 216 8.55 -1.04 -6.12
C PRO A 216 8.42 -1.35 -4.62
N PHE A 217 7.19 -1.55 -4.12
CA PHE A 217 6.95 -1.95 -2.74
C PHE A 217 7.40 -3.39 -2.50
N ALA A 218 8.25 -3.55 -1.49
CA ALA A 218 8.74 -4.84 -1.01
C ALA A 218 8.14 -5.15 0.38
N ASP A 219 8.19 -6.41 0.80
CA ASP A 219 8.04 -6.76 2.21
C ASP A 219 9.30 -6.39 3.00
N ILE A 220 9.18 -6.39 4.33
CA ILE A 220 10.29 -5.98 5.21
C ILE A 220 11.46 -6.94 5.10
N GLU A 221 11.22 -8.25 4.92
CA GLU A 221 12.27 -9.25 4.75
C GLU A 221 13.12 -8.99 3.50
N THR A 222 12.49 -8.64 2.39
CA THR A 222 13.19 -8.25 1.15
C THR A 222 14.02 -6.98 1.35
N ALA A 223 13.45 -5.94 1.98
CA ALA A 223 14.18 -4.70 2.27
C ALA A 223 15.37 -4.94 3.20
N VAL A 224 15.20 -5.77 4.22
CA VAL A 224 16.29 -6.20 5.12
C VAL A 224 17.37 -6.97 4.36
N GLY A 225 16.97 -7.81 3.39
CA GLY A 225 17.91 -8.52 2.50
C GLY A 225 18.75 -7.54 1.67
N GLU A 226 18.13 -6.50 1.10
CA GLU A 226 18.82 -5.45 0.34
C GLU A 226 19.79 -4.66 1.24
N LEU A 227 19.37 -4.28 2.44
CA LEU A 227 20.26 -3.59 3.40
C LEU A 227 21.46 -4.44 3.82
N LYS A 228 21.26 -5.76 4.04
CA LYS A 228 22.37 -6.71 4.33
C LYS A 228 23.37 -6.80 3.18
N ALA A 229 22.89 -6.67 1.95
CA ALA A 229 23.73 -6.66 0.76
C ALA A 229 24.46 -5.31 0.55
N GLY A 230 24.21 -4.30 1.39
CA GLY A 230 24.76 -2.95 1.27
C GLY A 230 24.10 -2.10 0.20
N HIS A 231 22.87 -2.44 -0.17
CA HIS A 231 22.10 -1.67 -1.14
C HIS A 231 21.25 -0.57 -0.47
N ILE A 232 21.00 0.49 -1.23
CA ILE A 232 20.07 1.55 -0.84
C ILE A 232 18.64 1.08 -1.08
N ILE A 233 17.75 1.37 -0.14
CA ILE A 233 16.30 1.23 -0.27
C ILE A 233 15.63 2.58 -0.13
N VAL A 234 14.33 2.67 -0.44
CA VAL A 234 13.49 3.84 -0.15
C VAL A 234 12.54 3.50 0.98
N VAL A 235 12.50 4.36 1.99
CA VAL A 235 11.54 4.28 3.10
C VAL A 235 10.57 5.44 2.98
N VAL A 236 9.26 5.17 3.06
CA VAL A 236 8.20 6.18 2.94
C VAL A 236 7.45 6.27 4.27
N ASP A 237 7.26 7.47 4.79
CA ASP A 237 6.46 7.69 5.98
C ASP A 237 4.97 7.93 5.67
N ASP A 238 4.16 8.12 6.72
CA ASP A 238 2.71 8.24 6.60
C ASP A 238 2.30 9.59 5.94
N GLU A 239 1.18 9.57 5.18
CA GLU A 239 0.67 10.77 4.47
C GLU A 239 0.27 11.91 5.42
N ASP A 240 -0.14 11.60 6.63
CA ASP A 240 -0.52 12.55 7.68
C ASP A 240 0.67 13.02 8.53
N ARG A 241 1.90 12.57 8.20
CA ARG A 241 3.14 13.02 8.84
C ARG A 241 3.91 13.99 7.90
N GLU A 242 4.99 13.57 7.28
CA GLU A 242 5.77 14.36 6.31
C GLU A 242 5.38 14.03 4.88
N ASN A 243 4.88 12.78 4.67
CA ASN A 243 4.53 12.22 3.36
C ASN A 243 5.72 12.30 2.38
N GLU A 244 6.90 11.88 2.84
CA GLU A 244 8.16 11.94 2.13
C GLU A 244 8.79 10.56 1.99
N GLY A 245 9.74 10.44 1.08
CA GLY A 245 10.52 9.23 0.90
C GLY A 245 12.01 9.51 1.03
N ASP A 246 12.68 8.71 1.86
CA ASP A 246 14.11 8.80 2.09
C ASP A 246 14.86 7.62 1.46
N LEU A 247 15.98 7.92 0.81
CA LEU A 247 17.03 6.94 0.53
C LEU A 247 17.62 6.48 1.86
N THR A 248 17.64 5.19 2.10
CA THR A 248 18.11 4.60 3.35
C THR A 248 19.11 3.47 3.09
N ILE A 249 20.24 3.48 3.81
CA ILE A 249 21.26 2.42 3.79
C ILE A 249 21.80 2.22 5.22
N ALA A 250 22.19 0.99 5.56
CA ALA A 250 22.83 0.73 6.84
C ALA A 250 24.18 1.48 6.94
N ALA A 251 24.39 2.19 8.05
CA ALA A 251 25.56 3.06 8.24
C ALA A 251 26.88 2.29 8.24
N GLU A 252 26.88 1.06 8.72
CA GLU A 252 28.06 0.16 8.73
C GLU A 252 28.56 -0.15 7.31
N LEU A 253 27.64 -0.22 6.33
CA LEU A 253 27.91 -0.56 4.95
C LEU A 253 28.00 0.64 4.01
N ILE A 254 28.00 1.87 4.54
CA ILE A 254 28.06 3.09 3.73
C ILE A 254 29.33 3.15 2.88
N THR A 255 29.18 3.59 1.64
CA THR A 255 30.28 3.79 0.69
C THR A 255 30.33 5.21 0.16
N PRO A 256 31.47 5.70 -0.35
CA PRO A 256 31.52 6.98 -1.05
C PRO A 256 30.55 7.04 -2.24
N ASP A 257 30.34 5.91 -2.94
CA ASP A 257 29.40 5.84 -4.06
C ASP A 257 27.95 6.00 -3.61
N ALA A 258 27.57 5.40 -2.47
CA ALA A 258 26.26 5.58 -1.86
C ALA A 258 26.03 7.04 -1.45
N ILE A 259 26.98 7.70 -0.84
CA ILE A 259 26.92 9.15 -0.54
C ILE A 259 26.77 9.98 -1.82
N THR A 260 27.53 9.64 -2.87
CA THR A 260 27.43 10.30 -4.17
C THR A 260 26.05 10.11 -4.79
N PHE A 261 25.50 8.90 -4.71
CA PHE A 261 24.15 8.61 -5.18
C PHE A 261 23.09 9.44 -4.44
N MET A 262 23.15 9.46 -3.10
CA MET A 262 22.25 10.27 -2.26
C MET A 262 22.34 11.76 -2.60
N ALA A 263 23.55 12.30 -2.70
CA ALA A 263 23.76 13.72 -3.02
C ALA A 263 23.27 14.10 -4.42
N THR A 264 23.45 13.18 -5.39
CA THR A 264 23.11 13.45 -6.81
C THR A 264 21.63 13.24 -7.10
N HIS A 265 21.04 12.19 -6.55
CA HIS A 265 19.71 11.73 -6.89
C HIS A 265 18.68 11.96 -5.77
N GLY A 266 19.07 11.86 -4.50
CA GLY A 266 18.22 12.25 -3.36
C GLY A 266 18.12 13.76 -3.26
N ARG A 267 19.25 14.48 -3.21
CA ARG A 267 19.36 15.95 -3.12
C ARG A 267 18.92 16.53 -1.79
N GLY A 268 18.49 15.68 -0.86
CA GLY A 268 18.15 16.03 0.51
C GLY A 268 19.38 16.22 1.42
N LEU A 269 19.14 16.33 2.70
CA LEU A 269 20.19 16.41 3.72
C LEU A 269 20.63 14.99 4.12
N ILE A 270 21.90 14.65 3.84
CA ILE A 270 22.44 13.35 4.25
C ILE A 270 22.65 13.35 5.76
N CYS A 271 21.84 12.54 6.47
CA CYS A 271 21.84 12.42 7.92
C CYS A 271 22.24 11.02 8.38
N LEU A 272 22.77 10.91 9.60
CA LEU A 272 23.13 9.65 10.24
C LEU A 272 22.19 9.38 11.42
N ALA A 273 21.19 8.53 11.25
CA ALA A 273 20.32 8.08 12.32
C ALA A 273 21.05 7.05 13.21
N MET A 274 21.08 7.28 14.51
CA MET A 274 21.74 6.42 15.50
C MET A 274 20.90 6.28 16.77
N GLU A 275 21.14 5.21 17.53
CA GLU A 275 20.59 5.04 18.88
C GLU A 275 21.08 6.14 19.84
N GLY A 276 20.20 6.48 20.82
CA GLY A 276 20.50 7.47 21.84
C GLY A 276 21.78 7.17 22.62
N GLY A 277 22.01 5.92 22.99
CA GLY A 277 23.21 5.48 23.70
C GLY A 277 24.50 5.81 22.95
N ARG A 278 24.51 5.60 21.61
CA ARG A 278 25.70 5.93 20.81
C ARG A 278 25.93 7.43 20.70
N CYS A 279 24.87 8.23 20.62
CA CYS A 279 24.98 9.68 20.66
C CYS A 279 25.57 10.16 21.99
N ASP A 280 25.22 9.52 23.11
CA ASP A 280 25.75 9.84 24.43
C ASP A 280 27.24 9.47 24.57
N GLU A 281 27.64 8.26 24.10
CA GLU A 281 29.05 7.83 24.05
C GLU A 281 29.92 8.79 23.24
N LEU A 282 29.42 9.25 22.11
CA LEU A 282 30.10 10.23 21.26
C LEU A 282 29.94 11.68 21.77
N GLN A 283 29.26 11.91 22.90
CA GLN A 283 29.00 13.23 23.48
C GLN A 283 28.43 14.22 22.47
N LEU A 284 27.34 13.81 21.80
CA LEU A 284 26.62 14.58 20.78
C LEU A 284 25.39 15.27 21.42
N PRO A 285 25.50 16.50 21.91
CA PRO A 285 24.36 17.23 22.44
C PRO A 285 23.36 17.60 21.34
N PRO A 286 22.09 17.89 21.68
CA PRO A 286 21.13 18.45 20.73
C PRO A 286 21.72 19.70 20.04
N MET A 287 21.42 19.86 18.74
CA MET A 287 21.87 21.01 17.95
C MET A 287 21.29 22.32 18.49
N ALA A 288 20.07 22.28 19.02
CA ALA A 288 19.41 23.39 19.70
C ALA A 288 18.99 22.96 21.12
N PRO A 289 19.17 23.79 22.15
CA PRO A 289 18.72 23.47 23.52
C PRO A 289 17.22 23.19 23.59
N ASP A 290 16.42 23.99 22.86
CA ASP A 290 14.99 23.85 22.73
C ASP A 290 14.67 23.47 21.28
N ASN A 291 14.15 22.23 21.04
CA ASN A 291 13.77 21.79 19.74
C ASN A 291 12.37 22.30 19.39
N THR A 292 12.29 23.29 18.52
CA THR A 292 11.05 23.89 18.01
C THR A 292 10.72 23.43 16.58
N ALA A 293 11.42 22.41 16.04
CA ALA A 293 11.17 21.89 14.70
C ALA A 293 9.77 21.26 14.60
N LEU A 294 9.06 21.53 13.51
CA LEU A 294 7.68 21.07 13.29
C LEU A 294 7.56 19.52 13.40
N GLY A 295 8.48 18.76 12.81
CA GLY A 295 8.54 17.30 12.88
C GLY A 295 9.23 16.75 14.14
N GLY A 296 9.79 17.62 15.03
CA GLY A 296 10.49 17.24 16.24
C GLY A 296 11.77 16.41 15.98
N THR A 297 12.36 16.49 14.78
CA THR A 297 13.56 15.74 14.41
C THR A 297 14.73 16.09 15.33
N ALA A 298 15.31 15.07 15.96
CA ALA A 298 16.30 15.25 17.03
C ALA A 298 17.72 15.37 16.46
N PHE A 299 17.99 16.48 15.78
CA PHE A 299 19.34 16.83 15.35
C PHE A 299 20.30 16.99 16.52
N THR A 300 21.48 16.41 16.39
CA THR A 300 22.61 16.69 17.26
C THR A 300 23.61 17.61 16.57
N VAL A 301 24.64 18.04 17.28
CA VAL A 301 25.77 18.77 16.65
C VAL A 301 26.36 17.93 15.52
N SER A 302 26.66 18.57 14.38
CA SER A 302 27.28 17.92 13.23
C SER A 302 28.75 17.56 13.52
N ILE A 303 29.26 16.53 12.83
CA ILE A 303 30.58 15.96 13.09
C ILE A 303 31.38 15.73 11.81
N ASP A 304 32.72 15.71 11.94
CA ASP A 304 33.66 15.13 10.99
C ASP A 304 34.72 14.32 11.75
N VAL A 305 35.06 13.14 11.25
CA VAL A 305 36.15 12.35 11.87
C VAL A 305 37.50 13.02 11.62
N LYS A 306 38.36 13.03 12.62
CA LYS A 306 39.70 13.59 12.53
C LYS A 306 40.67 12.56 11.93
N GLY A 307 41.56 13.00 11.06
CA GLY A 307 42.54 12.11 10.42
C GLY A 307 41.91 11.20 9.37
N ARG A 308 42.42 9.99 9.23
CA ARG A 308 41.95 8.93 8.29
C ARG A 308 41.86 9.34 6.82
N GLY A 309 42.64 10.34 6.40
CA GLY A 309 42.61 10.87 5.05
C GLY A 309 41.45 11.83 4.78
N VAL A 310 40.65 12.18 5.79
CA VAL A 310 39.58 13.19 5.69
C VAL A 310 40.22 14.56 5.49
N THR A 311 39.69 15.34 4.54
CA THR A 311 40.19 16.66 4.18
C THR A 311 39.29 17.77 4.76
N THR A 312 38.33 18.25 3.97
CA THR A 312 37.39 19.32 4.39
C THR A 312 36.11 18.77 5.02
N GLY A 313 35.86 17.47 4.99
CA GLY A 313 34.69 16.80 5.55
C GLY A 313 33.50 16.63 4.58
N ILE A 314 33.38 17.48 3.54
CA ILE A 314 32.17 17.54 2.70
C ILE A 314 32.12 16.52 1.57
N CYS A 315 33.27 16.06 1.04
CA CYS A 315 33.25 15.14 -0.09
C CYS A 315 32.66 13.77 0.29
N SER A 316 32.25 12.99 -0.70
CA SER A 316 31.62 11.69 -0.49
C SER A 316 32.52 10.73 0.30
N TYR A 317 33.81 10.75 0.04
CA TYR A 317 34.79 9.95 0.79
C TYR A 317 34.83 10.38 2.27
N ASP A 318 34.97 11.67 2.55
CA ASP A 318 35.10 12.22 3.90
C ASP A 318 33.86 11.92 4.75
N ARG A 319 32.66 12.12 4.16
CA ARG A 319 31.38 11.80 4.84
C ARG A 319 31.25 10.30 5.11
N ALA A 320 31.58 9.44 4.15
CA ALA A 320 31.55 7.99 4.37
C ALA A 320 32.54 7.54 5.46
N GLN A 321 33.74 8.13 5.53
CA GLN A 321 34.71 7.84 6.61
C GLN A 321 34.16 8.31 7.97
N THR A 322 33.55 9.48 8.04
CA THR A 322 32.95 10.01 9.27
C THR A 322 31.81 9.11 9.77
N ILE A 323 30.91 8.69 8.87
CA ILE A 323 29.80 7.80 9.21
C ILE A 323 30.29 6.45 9.73
N ARG A 324 31.22 5.79 9.00
CA ARG A 324 31.82 4.52 9.46
C ARG A 324 32.51 4.65 10.80
N ALA A 325 33.22 5.76 11.02
CA ALA A 325 33.88 6.01 12.29
C ALA A 325 32.86 6.20 13.42
N ALA A 326 31.72 6.86 13.17
CA ALA A 326 30.70 7.10 14.18
C ALA A 326 30.02 5.82 14.67
N VAL A 327 29.87 4.80 13.80
CA VAL A 327 29.28 3.50 14.17
C VAL A 327 30.31 2.45 14.61
N ASP A 328 31.60 2.73 14.51
CA ASP A 328 32.66 1.85 15.02
C ASP A 328 32.82 2.05 16.54
N PRO A 329 32.52 1.04 17.37
CA PRO A 329 32.56 1.19 18.84
C PRO A 329 33.96 1.48 19.41
N ARG A 330 35.02 1.30 18.59
CA ARG A 330 36.40 1.61 18.99
C ARG A 330 36.70 3.10 19.01
N ASN A 331 35.83 3.93 18.42
CA ASN A 331 36.00 5.38 18.37
C ASN A 331 35.24 6.08 19.50
N CYS A 332 35.79 7.16 19.98
CA CYS A 332 35.27 7.97 21.07
C CYS A 332 35.04 9.43 20.64
N ALA A 333 34.52 10.24 21.54
CA ALA A 333 34.14 11.63 21.25
C ALA A 333 35.30 12.50 20.75
N GLU A 334 36.52 12.21 21.17
CA GLU A 334 37.75 12.95 20.83
C GLU A 334 38.18 12.72 19.38
N ASP A 335 37.73 11.63 18.76
CA ASP A 335 38.03 11.33 17.37
C ASP A 335 37.30 12.22 16.37
N PHE A 336 36.32 13.01 16.83
CA PHE A 336 35.47 13.85 15.98
C PHE A 336 35.69 15.34 16.22
N GLY A 337 35.75 16.10 15.13
CA GLY A 337 35.58 17.54 15.09
C GLY A 337 34.11 17.92 15.17
N ARG A 338 33.78 19.04 15.80
CA ARG A 338 32.46 19.64 15.91
C ARG A 338 32.58 21.16 15.75
N PRO A 339 31.77 21.78 14.85
CA PRO A 339 30.86 21.18 13.91
C PRO A 339 31.56 20.46 12.76
N GLY A 340 30.80 19.71 11.94
CA GLY A 340 31.26 19.00 10.77
C GLY A 340 30.18 18.94 9.67
N HIS A 341 30.31 17.99 8.74
CA HIS A 341 29.47 17.87 7.55
C HIS A 341 28.56 16.64 7.54
N VAL A 342 28.61 15.79 8.59
CA VAL A 342 27.65 14.71 8.84
C VAL A 342 26.74 15.14 9.99
N PHE A 343 25.42 14.96 9.83
CA PHE A 343 24.39 15.39 10.76
C PHE A 343 23.79 14.18 11.48
N PRO A 344 24.24 13.86 12.71
CA PRO A 344 23.66 12.76 13.46
C PRO A 344 22.26 13.12 13.96
N LEU A 345 21.34 12.12 13.88
CA LEU A 345 19.98 12.19 14.40
C LEU A 345 19.84 11.15 15.51
N ARG A 346 19.32 11.58 16.65
CA ARG A 346 19.08 10.72 17.80
C ARG A 346 17.73 10.04 17.65
N ALA A 347 17.69 8.74 17.36
CA ALA A 347 16.47 7.94 17.31
C ALA A 347 15.87 7.77 18.71
N ARG A 348 14.55 7.57 18.78
CA ARG A 348 13.84 7.16 20.00
C ARG A 348 14.15 5.70 20.32
N ASP A 349 14.26 5.37 21.61
CA ASP A 349 14.66 4.03 22.04
C ASP A 349 13.65 2.95 21.65
N GLY A 350 12.35 3.27 21.63
CA GLY A 350 11.28 2.39 21.14
C GLY A 350 11.21 2.23 19.62
N GLY A 351 12.06 2.96 18.87
CA GLY A 351 12.08 2.93 17.40
C GLY A 351 10.77 3.39 16.78
N VAL A 352 10.36 2.76 15.66
CA VAL A 352 9.12 3.12 14.94
C VAL A 352 7.84 2.86 15.75
N LEU A 353 7.90 2.09 16.84
CA LEU A 353 6.76 1.89 17.73
C LEU A 353 6.53 3.09 18.66
N GLU A 354 7.57 3.87 18.94
CA GLU A 354 7.50 5.12 19.73
C GLU A 354 7.29 6.36 18.84
N ARG A 355 8.05 6.47 17.74
CA ARG A 355 7.94 7.56 16.77
C ARG A 355 8.05 7.01 15.34
N ARG A 356 6.96 7.14 14.57
CA ARG A 356 6.86 6.65 13.18
C ARG A 356 7.60 7.55 12.18
N GLY A 357 8.91 7.75 12.38
CA GLY A 357 9.74 8.61 11.53
C GLY A 357 10.84 7.86 10.80
N GLN A 358 11.38 8.49 9.75
CA GLN A 358 12.49 7.97 8.93
C GLN A 358 13.72 7.64 9.78
N THR A 359 14.03 8.48 10.80
CA THR A 359 15.13 8.29 11.74
C THR A 359 15.03 6.94 12.47
N GLU A 360 13.87 6.66 13.07
CA GLU A 360 13.60 5.43 13.79
C GLU A 360 13.55 4.22 12.83
N ALA A 361 12.97 4.40 11.65
CA ALA A 361 12.89 3.35 10.65
C ALA A 361 14.26 2.89 10.18
N ALA A 362 15.19 3.80 9.94
CA ALA A 362 16.55 3.47 9.52
C ALA A 362 17.31 2.66 10.59
N VAL A 363 17.16 3.01 11.86
CA VAL A 363 17.78 2.29 13.00
C VAL A 363 17.16 0.92 13.16
N ASP A 364 15.81 0.80 13.12
CA ASP A 364 15.12 -0.48 13.26
C ASP A 364 15.42 -1.45 12.13
N LEU A 365 15.42 -0.97 10.88
CA LEU A 365 15.76 -1.80 9.71
C LEU A 365 17.20 -2.32 9.79
N ALA A 366 18.17 -1.49 10.21
CA ALA A 366 19.55 -1.92 10.41
C ALA A 366 19.64 -2.97 11.52
N ARG A 367 18.92 -2.77 12.65
CA ARG A 367 18.85 -3.74 13.77
C ARG A 367 18.26 -5.09 13.31
N ILE A 368 17.13 -5.09 12.59
CA ILE A 368 16.49 -6.30 12.05
C ILE A 368 17.42 -6.99 11.04
N ALA A 369 18.19 -6.22 10.28
CA ALA A 369 19.22 -6.75 9.40
C ALA A 369 20.40 -7.41 10.13
N GLY A 370 20.48 -7.31 11.46
CA GLY A 370 21.63 -7.82 12.25
C GLY A 370 22.91 -7.01 12.05
N LEU A 371 22.77 -5.75 11.59
CA LEU A 371 23.83 -4.78 11.41
C LEU A 371 23.88 -3.82 12.60
N TYR A 372 24.92 -2.98 12.67
CA TYR A 372 24.97 -1.95 13.69
C TYR A 372 23.71 -1.07 13.60
N PRO A 373 22.99 -0.79 14.72
CA PRO A 373 21.68 -0.11 14.71
C PRO A 373 21.82 1.38 14.38
N ALA A 374 22.21 1.66 13.16
CA ALA A 374 22.35 2.99 12.59
C ALA A 374 22.12 2.95 11.07
N GLY A 375 21.49 4.00 10.54
CA GLY A 375 21.23 4.14 9.11
C GLY A 375 21.57 5.53 8.60
N VAL A 376 21.97 5.61 7.33
CA VAL A 376 22.14 6.87 6.62
C VAL A 376 20.88 7.11 5.83
N ILE A 377 20.29 8.30 5.98
CA ILE A 377 19.06 8.70 5.32
C ILE A 377 19.27 10.00 4.53
N CYS A 378 18.50 10.17 3.46
CA CYS A 378 18.51 11.36 2.64
C CYS A 378 17.16 11.49 1.92
N GLU A 379 16.48 12.60 2.10
CA GLU A 379 15.20 12.90 1.46
C GLU A 379 15.32 12.92 -0.07
N ILE A 380 14.26 12.54 -0.78
CA ILE A 380 14.21 12.57 -2.24
C ILE A 380 13.46 13.82 -2.70
N VAL A 381 14.19 14.68 -3.42
CA VAL A 381 13.70 15.96 -3.95
C VAL A 381 13.62 15.88 -5.48
N ASN A 382 12.52 16.37 -6.05
CA ASN A 382 12.29 16.45 -7.49
C ASN A 382 13.25 17.42 -8.18
N ASP A 383 13.35 17.33 -9.51
CA ASP A 383 14.22 18.20 -10.32
C ASP A 383 13.85 19.69 -10.20
N ASP A 384 12.59 20.01 -9.89
CA ASP A 384 12.07 21.35 -9.68
C ASP A 384 12.26 21.89 -8.25
N GLY A 385 12.86 21.09 -7.35
CA GLY A 385 13.09 21.43 -5.95
C GLY A 385 11.92 21.14 -5.02
N THR A 386 10.80 20.57 -5.49
CA THR A 386 9.70 20.13 -4.63
C THR A 386 10.01 18.76 -4.03
N MET A 387 9.39 18.45 -2.88
CA MET A 387 9.53 17.12 -2.28
C MET A 387 8.86 16.05 -3.14
N SER A 388 9.55 14.94 -3.36
CA SER A 388 8.99 13.79 -4.06
C SER A 388 7.89 13.14 -3.23
N ARG A 389 6.72 12.95 -3.85
CA ARG A 389 5.58 12.26 -3.26
C ARG A 389 5.46 10.86 -3.86
N LEU A 390 4.59 10.02 -3.33
CA LEU A 390 4.48 8.61 -3.71
C LEU A 390 4.52 8.34 -5.22
N PRO A 391 3.81 9.09 -6.11
CA PRO A 391 3.91 8.88 -7.56
C PRO A 391 5.32 9.15 -8.12
N ASP A 392 6.03 10.12 -7.55
CA ASP A 392 7.41 10.47 -7.93
C ASP A 392 8.37 9.39 -7.44
N LEU A 393 8.19 8.95 -6.18
CA LEU A 393 8.99 7.91 -5.55
C LEU A 393 8.88 6.57 -6.29
N ILE A 394 7.69 6.19 -6.77
CA ILE A 394 7.50 5.00 -7.61
C ILE A 394 8.33 5.12 -8.91
N ARG A 395 8.29 6.28 -9.58
CA ARG A 395 9.08 6.51 -10.78
C ARG A 395 10.59 6.49 -10.49
N PHE A 396 10.98 7.09 -9.38
CA PHE A 396 12.37 7.13 -8.91
C PHE A 396 12.90 5.72 -8.63
N CYS A 397 12.17 4.91 -7.85
CA CYS A 397 12.57 3.54 -7.54
C CYS A 397 12.69 2.67 -8.79
N ARG A 398 11.76 2.79 -9.73
CA ARG A 398 11.83 2.10 -11.02
C ARG A 398 13.07 2.50 -11.82
N LYS A 399 13.32 3.80 -11.93
CA LYS A 399 14.47 4.36 -12.66
C LYS A 399 15.80 3.84 -12.12
N HIS A 400 15.90 3.69 -10.81
CA HIS A 400 17.14 3.34 -10.11
C HIS A 400 17.18 1.89 -9.63
N ASN A 401 16.14 1.09 -9.93
CA ASN A 401 15.98 -0.31 -9.50
C ASN A 401 16.09 -0.47 -7.99
N LEU A 402 15.39 0.38 -7.23
CA LEU A 402 15.34 0.35 -5.77
C LEU A 402 14.03 -0.26 -5.29
N VAL A 403 14.08 -0.96 -4.15
CA VAL A 403 12.90 -1.41 -3.44
C VAL A 403 12.41 -0.32 -2.50
N MET A 404 11.10 -0.33 -2.20
CA MET A 404 10.46 0.67 -1.35
C MET A 404 9.65 -0.03 -0.25
N VAL A 405 9.71 0.47 0.98
CA VAL A 405 8.91 0.01 2.12
C VAL A 405 8.28 1.20 2.84
N THR A 406 7.23 0.95 3.64
CA THR A 406 6.61 1.99 4.46
C THR A 406 6.99 1.85 5.94
N VAL A 407 7.04 2.98 6.66
CA VAL A 407 7.19 2.99 8.13
C VAL A 407 6.03 2.23 8.79
N ALA A 408 4.82 2.31 8.24
CA ALA A 408 3.65 1.58 8.72
C ALA A 408 3.83 0.05 8.63
N ASP A 409 4.36 -0.47 7.51
CA ASP A 409 4.65 -1.90 7.34
C ASP A 409 5.74 -2.36 8.31
N LEU A 410 6.78 -1.53 8.52
CA LEU A 410 7.85 -1.82 9.47
C LEU A 410 7.31 -1.86 10.91
N ALA A 411 6.46 -0.92 11.31
CA ALA A 411 5.85 -0.92 12.63
C ALA A 411 5.01 -2.17 12.87
N ARG A 412 4.22 -2.57 11.87
CA ARG A 412 3.44 -3.83 11.93
C ARG A 412 4.34 -5.05 12.06
N TYR A 413 5.37 -5.15 11.23
CA TYR A 413 6.35 -6.25 11.27
C TYR A 413 7.00 -6.38 12.66
N ARG A 414 7.39 -5.26 13.28
CA ARG A 414 7.96 -5.26 14.62
C ARG A 414 6.98 -5.73 15.70
N LEU A 415 5.70 -5.38 15.61
CA LEU A 415 4.67 -5.87 16.53
C LEU A 415 4.49 -7.38 16.42
N GLU A 416 4.34 -7.88 15.19
CA GLU A 416 4.14 -9.31 14.90
C GLU A 416 5.33 -10.16 15.39
N THR A 417 6.58 -9.73 15.13
CA THR A 417 7.79 -10.46 15.55
C THR A 417 8.02 -10.39 17.07
N SER A 418 7.67 -9.30 17.74
CA SER A 418 7.77 -9.19 19.19
C SER A 418 6.81 -10.13 19.92
N ASP A 419 5.61 -10.34 19.37
CA ASP A 419 4.62 -11.28 19.91
C ASP A 419 5.08 -12.73 19.72
N GLU A 420 5.68 -13.08 18.59
CA GLU A 420 6.23 -14.41 18.31
C GLU A 420 7.42 -14.74 19.23
N GLU A 421 8.35 -13.81 19.44
CA GLU A 421 9.50 -13.96 20.35
C GLU A 421 9.01 -14.13 21.80
N SER A 422 8.03 -13.36 22.23
CA SER A 422 7.42 -13.45 23.58
C SER A 422 6.73 -14.80 23.79
N LEU A 423 6.02 -15.28 22.76
CA LEU A 423 5.34 -16.60 22.80
C LEU A 423 6.36 -17.75 22.79
N ALA A 424 7.45 -17.64 22.02
CA ALA A 424 8.53 -18.63 22.00
C ALA A 424 9.27 -18.70 23.34
N LEU A 425 9.54 -17.55 23.97
CA LEU A 425 10.12 -17.48 25.33
C LEU A 425 9.22 -18.10 26.39
N LEU A 426 7.91 -17.82 26.35
CA LEU A 426 6.92 -18.44 27.26
C LEU A 426 6.85 -19.96 27.07
N ASN A 427 6.87 -20.44 25.84
CA ASN A 427 6.88 -21.88 25.54
C ASN A 427 8.19 -22.56 25.99
N ALA A 428 9.33 -21.88 25.89
CA ALA A 428 10.62 -22.39 26.36
C ALA A 428 10.74 -22.39 27.90
N LEU A 429 10.02 -21.50 28.59
CA LEU A 429 9.96 -21.46 30.06
C LEU A 429 8.97 -22.47 30.64
N CYS A 430 8.03 -22.98 29.83
CA CYS A 430 7.05 -24.00 30.21
C CYS A 430 7.46 -25.43 29.83
N ALA A 431 8.55 -25.64 29.13
CA ALA A 431 9.15 -26.91 28.74
C ALA A 431 10.33 -27.29 29.66
#